data_ee152132c9b3ccfd98dd9023ca665496
#
_entry.id   ee152132c9b3ccfd98dd9023ca665496
#
_cell.length_a   1.000
_cell.length_b   1.000
_cell.length_c   1.000
_cell.angle_alpha   90.00
_cell.angle_beta   90.00
_cell.angle_gamma   90.00
#
_symmetry.space_group_name_H-M   'P 1'
#
loop_
_entity.id
_entity.type
_entity.pdbx_description
1 polymer ?
#
loop_
_entity_poly.entity_id
_entity_poly.type
_entity_poly.pdbx_seq_one_letter_code
_entity_poly.pdbx_strand_id
1 'polypeptide(L)'
;MTIIDWMNQLLIHKKSWDSFEESEQKKFSPFIINRWLSMDNEFIEIVNYFQEYAIGTLEPREVYKWYCDVLPKGKRFNKYIKGKKNKKYDKELVDIIVKYFECSKLQGKEYIELIDKKELKEILEMHGLETKKIKRLCK
;
A
#
# COMPACT_ATOMS: atom_id res chain seq x y z
N MET A 1 -10.32 6.32 19.65
CA MET A 1 -10.30 7.07 18.36
C MET A 1 -9.88 6.17 17.22
N THR A 2 -10.48 6.32 16.03
CA THR A 2 -10.09 5.67 14.78
C THR A 2 -9.05 6.52 14.03
N ILE A 3 -8.47 5.98 12.95
CA ILE A 3 -7.56 6.77 12.10
C ILE A 3 -8.25 8.00 11.48
N ILE A 4 -9.53 7.87 11.14
CA ILE A 4 -10.32 8.98 10.58
C ILE A 4 -10.52 10.07 11.64
N ASP A 5 -10.74 9.70 12.88
CA ASP A 5 -10.86 10.66 13.97
C ASP A 5 -9.55 11.44 14.17
N TRP A 6 -8.40 10.75 14.11
CA TRP A 6 -7.09 11.38 14.17
C TRP A 6 -6.84 12.33 12.99
N MET A 7 -7.23 11.94 11.77
CA MET A 7 -7.14 12.83 10.61
C MET A 7 -8.02 14.07 10.78
N ASN A 8 -9.21 13.92 11.34
CA ASN A 8 -10.09 15.07 11.66
C ASN A 8 -9.50 15.97 12.75
N GLN A 9 -8.79 15.40 13.73
CA GLN A 9 -8.08 16.22 14.73
C GLN A 9 -6.95 17.02 14.07
N LEU A 10 -6.15 16.41 13.20
CA LEU A 10 -5.04 17.08 12.54
C LEU A 10 -5.48 18.17 11.54
N LEU A 11 -6.57 17.93 10.81
CA LEU A 11 -6.99 18.81 9.71
C LEU A 11 -8.09 19.79 10.08
N ILE A 12 -8.93 19.49 11.07
CA ILE A 12 -10.11 20.29 11.38
C ILE A 12 -10.05 20.88 12.78
N HIS A 13 -9.98 20.02 13.80
CA HIS A 13 -10.17 20.42 15.17
C HIS A 13 -8.90 20.96 15.82
N LYS A 14 -7.77 20.34 15.57
CA LYS A 14 -6.44 20.71 16.10
C LYS A 14 -6.44 20.87 17.63
N LYS A 15 -7.12 19.96 18.34
CA LYS A 15 -7.18 19.98 19.80
C LYS A 15 -5.78 19.76 20.38
N SER A 16 -5.55 20.28 21.60
CA SER A 16 -4.31 20.00 22.31
C SER A 16 -4.16 18.48 22.57
N TRP A 17 -2.94 17.97 22.46
CA TRP A 17 -2.61 16.57 22.78
C TRP A 17 -3.07 16.17 24.18
N ASP A 18 -2.89 17.07 25.14
CA ASP A 18 -3.19 16.80 26.55
C ASP A 18 -4.70 16.75 26.84
N SER A 19 -5.54 17.05 25.83
CA SER A 19 -7.00 16.90 25.93
C SER A 19 -7.49 15.49 25.63
N PHE A 20 -6.60 14.60 25.14
CA PHE A 20 -6.95 13.21 24.85
C PHE A 20 -6.62 12.31 26.03
N GLU A 21 -7.43 11.30 26.27
CA GLU A 21 -7.15 10.29 27.26
C GLU A 21 -5.90 9.46 26.89
N GLU A 22 -5.17 8.97 27.88
CA GLU A 22 -3.96 8.15 27.67
C GLU A 22 -4.23 6.92 26.80
N SER A 23 -5.42 6.32 26.91
CA SER A 23 -5.89 5.21 26.10
C SER A 23 -6.03 5.57 24.61
N GLU A 24 -6.36 6.81 24.30
CA GLU A 24 -6.44 7.36 22.94
C GLU A 24 -5.05 7.74 22.42
N GLN A 25 -4.25 8.40 23.22
CA GLN A 25 -2.87 8.77 22.86
C GLN A 25 -2.04 7.55 22.44
N LYS A 26 -2.19 6.41 23.13
CA LYS A 26 -1.55 5.13 22.77
C LYS A 26 -1.98 4.57 21.40
N LYS A 27 -3.13 4.98 20.89
CA LYS A 27 -3.62 4.57 19.56
C LYS A 27 -3.13 5.46 18.42
N PHE A 28 -2.50 6.59 18.73
CA PHE A 28 -1.90 7.43 17.71
C PHE A 28 -0.66 6.78 17.14
N SER A 29 -0.66 6.48 15.87
CA SER A 29 0.48 5.88 15.17
C SER A 29 1.04 6.84 14.11
N PRO A 30 2.21 7.44 14.35
CA PRO A 30 2.86 8.31 13.36
C PRO A 30 3.00 7.66 11.99
N PHE A 31 3.36 6.38 11.95
CA PHE A 31 3.50 5.64 10.70
C PHE A 31 2.19 5.58 9.89
N ILE A 32 1.07 5.29 10.55
CA ILE A 32 -0.24 5.21 9.89
C ILE A 32 -0.69 6.60 9.42
N ILE A 33 -0.45 7.64 10.23
CA ILE A 33 -0.75 9.03 9.86
C ILE A 33 0.06 9.44 8.63
N ASN A 34 1.37 9.22 8.62
CA ASN A 34 2.25 9.53 7.50
C ASN A 34 1.76 8.83 6.22
N ARG A 35 1.48 7.52 6.31
CA ARG A 35 0.96 6.75 5.19
C ARG A 35 -0.37 7.30 4.66
N TRP A 36 -1.25 7.76 5.53
CA TRP A 36 -2.54 8.31 5.11
C TRP A 36 -2.40 9.69 4.47
N LEU A 37 -1.60 10.56 5.07
CA LEU A 37 -1.30 11.89 4.52
C LEU A 37 -0.59 11.81 3.17
N SER A 38 0.34 10.86 3.00
CA SER A 38 1.07 10.67 1.72
C SER A 38 0.17 10.25 0.54
N MET A 39 -1.09 9.91 0.77
CA MET A 39 -2.06 9.62 -0.29
C MET A 39 -2.75 10.87 -0.85
N ASP A 40 -2.52 12.02 -0.24
CA ASP A 40 -2.96 13.31 -0.74
C ASP A 40 -1.78 14.04 -1.39
N ASN A 41 -1.90 14.37 -2.68
CA ASN A 41 -0.84 15.02 -3.43
C ASN A 41 -0.38 16.36 -2.83
N GLU A 42 -1.29 17.06 -2.16
CA GLU A 42 -0.96 18.34 -1.52
C GLU A 42 -0.09 18.17 -0.26
N PHE A 43 -0.08 16.99 0.35
CA PHE A 43 0.67 16.73 1.57
C PHE A 43 1.95 15.92 1.36
N ILE A 44 2.19 15.44 0.14
CA ILE A 44 3.36 14.59 -0.17
C ILE A 44 4.67 15.28 0.23
N GLU A 45 4.85 16.56 -0.10
CA GLU A 45 6.07 17.29 0.24
C GLU A 45 6.24 17.44 1.75
N ILE A 46 5.16 17.73 2.47
CA ILE A 46 5.16 17.84 3.94
C ILE A 46 5.54 16.50 4.58
N VAL A 47 4.96 15.41 4.09
CA VAL A 47 5.26 14.07 4.61
C VAL A 47 6.69 13.64 4.27
N ASN A 48 7.18 13.94 3.07
CA ASN A 48 8.57 13.66 2.69
C ASN A 48 9.56 14.41 3.57
N TYR A 49 9.32 15.70 3.81
CA TYR A 49 10.14 16.51 4.72
C TYR A 49 10.15 15.90 6.13
N PHE A 50 8.98 15.51 6.64
CA PHE A 50 8.91 14.84 7.95
C PHE A 50 9.71 13.53 7.97
N GLN A 51 9.59 12.72 6.94
CA GLN A 51 10.30 11.44 6.85
C GLN A 51 11.81 11.61 6.76
N GLU A 52 12.27 12.63 6.05
CA GLU A 52 13.69 12.89 5.87
C GLU A 52 14.36 13.38 7.17
N TYR A 53 13.69 14.24 7.93
CA TYR A 53 14.33 14.95 9.05
C TYR A 53 13.84 14.54 10.44
N ALA A 54 12.68 13.96 10.56
CA ALA A 54 12.02 13.76 11.86
C ALA A 54 11.59 12.33 12.17
N ILE A 55 11.61 11.43 11.19
CA ILE A 55 11.14 10.06 11.41
C ILE A 55 12.04 9.32 12.42
N GLY A 56 11.41 8.73 13.44
CA GLY A 56 12.10 7.96 14.47
C GLY A 56 12.83 8.80 15.54
N THR A 57 12.85 10.13 15.39
CA THR A 57 13.47 11.04 16.39
C THR A 57 12.44 11.68 17.32
N LEU A 58 11.20 11.85 16.83
CA LEU A 58 10.13 12.52 17.56
C LEU A 58 9.18 11.52 18.23
N GLU A 59 8.77 11.85 19.45
CA GLU A 59 7.73 11.13 20.17
C GLU A 59 6.34 11.36 19.51
N PRO A 60 5.37 10.45 19.70
CA PRO A 60 4.03 10.59 19.09
C PRO A 60 3.36 11.92 19.38
N ARG A 61 3.53 12.48 20.58
CA ARG A 61 3.04 13.82 20.98
C ARG A 61 3.62 14.93 20.10
N GLU A 62 4.92 14.87 19.85
CA GLU A 62 5.64 15.86 19.06
C GLU A 62 5.23 15.77 17.57
N VAL A 63 5.10 14.55 17.06
CA VAL A 63 4.60 14.30 15.70
C VAL A 63 3.20 14.87 15.52
N TYR A 64 2.29 14.62 16.47
CA TYR A 64 0.94 15.16 16.42
C TYR A 64 0.96 16.69 16.40
N LYS A 65 1.71 17.31 17.30
CA LYS A 65 1.82 18.77 17.40
C LYS A 65 2.38 19.35 16.11
N TRP A 66 3.48 18.77 15.60
CA TRP A 66 4.09 19.20 14.35
C TRP A 66 3.10 19.19 13.18
N TYR A 67 2.35 18.10 12.99
CA TYR A 67 1.33 18.05 11.95
C TYR A 67 0.19 19.04 12.18
N CYS A 68 -0.23 19.27 13.40
CA CYS A 68 -1.21 20.32 13.70
C CYS A 68 -0.74 21.71 13.27
N ASP A 69 0.56 22.00 13.41
CA ASP A 69 1.12 23.32 13.07
C ASP A 69 1.31 23.48 11.56
N VAL A 70 1.78 22.45 10.87
CA VAL A 70 2.17 22.53 9.45
C VAL A 70 1.00 22.28 8.51
N LEU A 71 0.06 21.39 8.85
CA LEU A 71 -1.06 21.09 7.94
C LEU A 71 -2.06 22.22 7.87
N PRO A 72 -2.58 22.59 6.68
CA PRO A 72 -3.62 23.57 6.53
C PRO A 72 -4.91 23.12 7.20
N LYS A 73 -5.64 24.03 7.80
CA LYS A 73 -6.95 23.74 8.40
C LYS A 73 -8.01 23.63 7.32
N GLY A 74 -8.71 22.49 7.26
CA GLY A 74 -9.81 22.31 6.32
C GLY A 74 -10.35 20.89 6.31
N LYS A 75 -11.63 20.74 6.01
CA LYS A 75 -12.24 19.42 5.83
C LYS A 75 -11.77 18.83 4.50
N ARG A 76 -11.11 17.66 4.55
CA ARG A 76 -10.65 16.93 3.37
C ARG A 76 -11.11 15.48 3.43
N PHE A 77 -11.37 14.93 2.27
CA PHE A 77 -11.73 13.52 2.13
C PHE A 77 -10.60 12.81 1.38
N ASN A 78 -9.70 12.22 2.15
CA ASN A 78 -8.60 11.44 1.58
C ASN A 78 -9.04 9.99 1.42
N LYS A 79 -9.20 9.56 0.17
CA LYS A 79 -9.52 8.18 -0.13
C LYS A 79 -8.26 7.32 0.05
N TYR A 80 -8.33 6.33 0.95
CA TYR A 80 -7.24 5.38 1.12
C TYR A 80 -6.99 4.60 -0.19
N ILE A 81 -5.79 4.75 -0.75
CA ILE A 81 -5.36 4.03 -1.96
C ILE A 81 -4.87 2.65 -1.54
N LYS A 82 -5.69 1.66 -1.80
CA LYS A 82 -5.30 0.25 -1.57
C LYS A 82 -4.25 -0.14 -2.60
N GLY A 83 -3.14 -0.73 -2.15
CA GLY A 83 -2.19 -1.38 -3.04
C GLY A 83 -2.89 -2.43 -3.92
N LYS A 84 -2.39 -2.63 -5.13
CA LYS A 84 -2.86 -3.74 -5.97
C LYS A 84 -2.69 -5.04 -5.18
N LYS A 85 -3.75 -5.83 -5.05
CA LYS A 85 -3.62 -7.19 -4.53
C LYS A 85 -2.73 -7.94 -5.53
N ASN A 86 -1.63 -8.51 -5.05
CA ASN A 86 -0.84 -9.42 -5.87
C ASN A 86 -1.77 -10.50 -6.41
N LYS A 87 -1.88 -10.61 -7.72
CA LYS A 87 -2.64 -11.68 -8.34
C LYS A 87 -2.06 -13.01 -7.86
N LYS A 88 -2.90 -13.83 -7.26
CA LYS A 88 -2.49 -15.20 -6.91
C LYS A 88 -2.63 -16.04 -8.17
N TYR A 89 -1.52 -16.33 -8.81
CA TYR A 89 -1.48 -17.28 -9.90
C TYR A 89 -1.48 -18.72 -9.38
N ASP A 90 -2.06 -19.63 -10.15
CA ASP A 90 -1.98 -21.05 -9.85
C ASP A 90 -0.50 -21.48 -9.77
N LYS A 91 -0.17 -22.27 -8.75
CA LYS A 91 1.22 -22.70 -8.51
C LYS A 91 1.79 -23.44 -9.72
N GLU A 92 0.99 -24.30 -10.34
CA GLU A 92 1.37 -25.08 -11.51
C GLU A 92 1.70 -24.18 -12.71
N LEU A 93 0.90 -23.12 -12.93
CA LEU A 93 1.17 -22.12 -13.97
C LEU A 93 2.52 -21.43 -13.74
N VAL A 94 2.77 -20.99 -12.51
CA VAL A 94 4.04 -20.34 -12.16
C VAL A 94 5.23 -21.30 -12.35
N ASP A 95 5.11 -22.55 -11.91
CA ASP A 95 6.18 -23.53 -12.01
C ASP A 95 6.51 -23.87 -13.49
N ILE A 96 5.51 -23.91 -14.38
CA ILE A 96 5.73 -24.09 -15.83
C ILE A 96 6.48 -22.91 -16.43
N ILE A 97 6.04 -21.69 -16.14
CA ILE A 97 6.68 -20.47 -16.65
C ILE A 97 8.10 -20.31 -16.13
N VAL A 98 8.33 -20.59 -14.84
CA VAL A 98 9.67 -20.62 -14.23
C VAL A 98 10.58 -21.61 -14.94
N LYS A 99 10.08 -22.81 -15.27
CA LYS A 99 10.83 -23.84 -16.00
C LYS A 99 11.10 -23.46 -17.45
N TYR A 100 10.12 -22.85 -18.12
CA TYR A 100 10.23 -22.46 -19.53
C TYR A 100 11.24 -21.33 -19.74
N PHE A 101 11.22 -20.31 -18.86
CA PHE A 101 12.14 -19.15 -18.95
C PHE A 101 13.39 -19.27 -18.06
N GLU A 102 13.58 -20.39 -17.36
CA GLU A 102 14.72 -20.63 -16.44
C GLU A 102 14.92 -19.46 -15.45
N CYS A 103 13.83 -18.95 -14.88
CA CYS A 103 13.82 -17.74 -14.06
C CYS A 103 13.36 -18.01 -12.61
N SER A 104 13.47 -17.01 -11.75
CA SER A 104 12.96 -17.10 -10.37
C SER A 104 11.42 -17.08 -10.33
N LYS A 105 10.82 -17.57 -9.23
CA LYS A 105 9.36 -17.53 -9.04
C LYS A 105 8.76 -16.12 -9.06
N LEU A 106 9.54 -15.11 -8.65
CA LEU A 106 9.11 -13.73 -8.71
C LEU A 106 9.02 -13.26 -10.16
N GLN A 107 10.10 -13.47 -10.92
CA GLN A 107 10.15 -13.15 -12.35
C GLN A 107 9.12 -13.94 -13.16
N GLY A 108 8.89 -15.21 -12.84
CA GLY A 108 7.86 -16.02 -13.48
C GLY A 108 6.46 -15.42 -13.33
N LYS A 109 6.12 -14.84 -12.19
CA LYS A 109 4.86 -14.12 -11.99
C LYS A 109 4.78 -12.84 -12.79
N GLU A 110 5.88 -12.10 -12.90
CA GLU A 110 5.97 -10.88 -13.73
C GLU A 110 5.82 -11.23 -15.21
N TYR A 111 6.43 -12.30 -15.67
CA TYR A 111 6.28 -12.78 -17.05
C TYR A 111 4.84 -13.17 -17.38
N ILE A 112 4.11 -13.83 -16.46
CA ILE A 112 2.68 -14.12 -16.66
C ILE A 112 1.86 -12.85 -16.88
N GLU A 113 2.25 -11.72 -16.30
CA GLU A 113 1.57 -10.43 -16.50
C GLU A 113 1.91 -9.75 -17.83
N LEU A 114 3.09 -10.03 -18.36
CA LEU A 114 3.61 -9.41 -19.59
C LEU A 114 3.32 -10.23 -20.85
N ILE A 115 3.25 -11.57 -20.73
CA ILE A 115 3.03 -12.47 -21.86
C ILE A 115 1.60 -12.33 -22.36
N ASP A 116 1.46 -12.31 -23.68
CA ASP A 116 0.14 -12.36 -24.33
C ASP A 116 -0.57 -13.70 -24.06
N LYS A 117 -1.89 -13.65 -23.93
CA LYS A 117 -2.72 -14.85 -23.66
C LYS A 117 -2.57 -15.94 -24.72
N LYS A 118 -2.24 -15.56 -25.95
CA LYS A 118 -2.01 -16.53 -27.03
C LYS A 118 -0.70 -17.28 -26.81
N GLU A 119 0.37 -16.54 -26.60
CA GLU A 119 1.69 -17.09 -26.30
C GLU A 119 1.69 -17.94 -25.02
N LEU A 120 1.01 -17.46 -23.97
CA LEU A 120 0.86 -18.24 -22.74
C LEU A 120 0.19 -19.61 -22.98
N LYS A 121 -0.84 -19.66 -23.84
CA LYS A 121 -1.48 -20.94 -24.22
C LYS A 121 -0.53 -21.86 -24.96
N GLU A 122 0.22 -21.33 -25.92
CA GLU A 122 1.20 -22.11 -26.70
C GLU A 122 2.26 -22.73 -25.79
N ILE A 123 2.76 -21.98 -24.82
CA ILE A 123 3.72 -22.50 -23.81
C ILE A 123 3.10 -23.62 -22.98
N LEU A 124 1.84 -23.48 -22.56
CA LEU A 124 1.15 -24.48 -21.76
C LEU A 124 0.84 -25.76 -22.58
N GLU A 125 0.51 -25.61 -23.87
CA GLU A 125 0.32 -26.72 -24.81
C GLU A 125 1.62 -27.49 -25.04
N MET A 126 2.75 -26.81 -25.22
CA MET A 126 4.07 -27.43 -25.34
C MET A 126 4.46 -28.25 -24.09
N HIS A 127 3.94 -27.88 -22.92
CA HIS A 127 4.14 -28.63 -21.67
C HIS A 127 3.11 -29.75 -21.47
N GLY A 128 2.29 -30.07 -22.49
CA GLY A 128 1.39 -31.21 -22.49
C GLY A 128 0.09 -31.01 -21.68
N LEU A 129 -0.29 -29.76 -21.39
CA LEU A 129 -1.54 -29.50 -20.69
C LEU A 129 -2.76 -29.62 -21.63
N GLU A 130 -3.81 -30.25 -21.11
CA GLU A 130 -5.08 -30.36 -21.85
C GLU A 130 -5.76 -28.99 -22.01
N THR A 131 -6.46 -28.77 -23.11
CA THR A 131 -7.17 -27.52 -23.45
C THR A 131 -8.14 -27.04 -22.35
N LYS A 132 -8.79 -27.98 -21.63
CA LYS A 132 -9.69 -27.66 -20.52
C LYS A 132 -8.92 -27.04 -19.35
N LYS A 133 -7.74 -27.56 -19.05
CA LYS A 133 -6.88 -27.11 -17.96
C LYS A 133 -6.27 -25.74 -18.29
N ILE A 134 -5.83 -25.55 -19.52
CA ILE A 134 -5.32 -24.29 -20.04
C ILE A 134 -6.35 -23.17 -19.89
N LYS A 135 -7.61 -23.41 -20.28
CA LYS A 135 -8.71 -22.43 -20.11
C LYS A 135 -8.95 -22.04 -18.66
N ARG A 136 -8.70 -22.94 -17.70
CA ARG A 136 -8.81 -22.66 -16.27
C ARG A 136 -7.65 -21.78 -15.77
N LEU A 137 -6.44 -22.06 -16.20
CA LEU A 137 -5.23 -21.38 -15.76
C LEU A 137 -5.07 -19.98 -16.37
N CYS A 138 -5.64 -19.74 -17.56
CA CYS A 138 -5.58 -18.46 -18.28
C CYS A 138 -6.77 -17.52 -17.99
N LYS A 139 -7.64 -17.85 -17.01
CA LYS A 139 -8.70 -16.95 -16.53
C LYS A 139 -8.13 -15.87 -15.61
#